data_c866b646b1c5fe88a608b22f3ef9a35c
#
_entry.id   c866b646b1c5fe88a608b22f3ef9a35c
#
_cell.length_a   1.000
_cell.length_b   1.000
_cell.length_c   1.000
_cell.angle_alpha   90.00
_cell.angle_beta   90.00
_cell.angle_gamma   90.00
#
_symmetry.space_group_name_H-M   'P 1'
#
loop_
_entity.id
_entity.type
_entity.pdbx_description
1 polymer ?
#
loop_
_entity_poly.entity_id
_entity_poly.type
_entity_poly.pdbx_seq_one_letter_code
_entity_poly.pdbx_strand_id
1 'polypeptide(L)'
;VVSTSFQARYFKNRTRERMPAPTTNDQLALQASGSKGKALPQNIEAEKTVLSACLLSTGVFEEVSLKLRPEDFYRPAHRIIFETMRDMNARSIPIDVISVADSLKAASQLEAVGGQPYLLDLSNNTFSLTSWQHHADIVGRDAMRRQLLLASANISSLAYDSPADPKELISQAEATLFGVTEKAVNSSFKDIKTLIIEANDQIAEMANRGEVLQGVPTGFK
;
A
#
# COMPACT_ATOMS: atom_id res chain seq x y z
N VAL A 1 4.69 0.60 -40.38
CA VAL A 1 5.79 -0.33 -40.04
C VAL A 1 6.85 0.39 -39.17
N VAL A 2 6.50 0.98 -38.01
CA VAL A 2 7.48 1.65 -37.12
C VAL A 2 7.25 1.36 -35.63
N SER A 3 6.31 0.45 -35.28
CA SER A 3 5.90 0.26 -33.88
C SER A 3 6.57 -0.90 -33.12
N THR A 4 7.25 -1.82 -33.79
CA THR A 4 7.74 -3.06 -33.16
C THR A 4 9.10 -2.93 -32.47
N SER A 5 9.93 -1.95 -32.86
CA SER A 5 11.28 -1.80 -32.33
C SER A 5 11.36 -1.00 -31.02
N PHE A 6 10.36 -0.18 -30.72
CA PHE A 6 10.31 0.62 -29.50
C PHE A 6 9.87 -0.21 -28.28
N GLN A 7 8.92 -1.12 -28.47
CA GLN A 7 8.48 -2.04 -27.42
C GLN A 7 9.56 -3.02 -27.00
N ALA A 8 10.35 -3.54 -27.95
CA ALA A 8 11.44 -4.47 -27.64
C ALA A 8 12.58 -3.84 -26.82
N ARG A 9 12.84 -2.53 -26.96
CA ARG A 9 13.86 -1.82 -26.17
C ARG A 9 13.40 -1.51 -24.74
N TYR A 10 12.13 -1.24 -24.53
CA TYR A 10 11.59 -0.95 -23.20
C TYR A 10 11.56 -2.20 -22.31
N PHE A 11 11.27 -3.37 -22.91
CA PHE A 11 11.33 -4.66 -22.20
C PHE A 11 12.76 -5.14 -21.92
N LYS A 12 13.71 -4.84 -22.82
CA LYS A 12 15.09 -5.34 -22.69
C LYS A 12 15.89 -4.69 -21.58
N ASN A 13 15.52 -3.48 -21.16
CA ASN A 13 16.19 -2.78 -20.04
C ASN A 13 15.62 -3.16 -18.65
N ARG A 14 14.41 -3.72 -18.56
CA ARG A 14 13.80 -4.15 -17.28
C ARG A 14 14.12 -5.61 -16.90
N THR A 15 14.58 -6.42 -17.85
CA THR A 15 14.88 -7.86 -17.64
C THR A 15 16.19 -8.15 -16.93
N ARG A 16 16.95 -7.12 -16.51
CA ARG A 16 18.22 -7.29 -15.77
C ARG A 16 18.20 -6.82 -14.32
N GLU A 17 17.11 -6.24 -13.86
CA GLU A 17 16.95 -6.03 -12.43
C GLU A 17 16.52 -7.37 -11.83
N ARG A 18 17.53 -8.09 -11.27
CA ARG A 18 17.32 -9.17 -10.30
C ARG A 18 16.20 -8.72 -9.36
N MET A 19 15.29 -9.66 -9.01
CA MET A 19 14.42 -9.50 -7.85
C MET A 19 15.24 -8.76 -6.80
N PRO A 20 14.74 -7.63 -6.28
CA PRO A 20 15.42 -7.02 -5.16
C PRO A 20 15.53 -8.11 -4.11
N ALA A 21 16.77 -8.42 -3.70
CA ALA A 21 17.00 -9.19 -2.49
C ALA A 21 16.09 -8.60 -1.42
N PRO A 22 15.55 -9.40 -0.47
CA PRO A 22 14.75 -8.88 0.61
C PRO A 22 15.46 -7.62 1.10
N THR A 23 14.77 -6.49 0.96
CA THR A 23 15.40 -5.20 1.27
C THR A 23 15.92 -5.28 2.69
N THR A 24 17.02 -4.62 2.98
CA THR A 24 17.59 -4.51 4.34
C THR A 24 16.49 -4.23 5.37
N ASN A 25 15.39 -3.58 4.97
CA ASN A 25 14.18 -3.37 5.76
C ASN A 25 13.41 -4.66 6.09
N ASP A 26 13.32 -5.64 5.20
CA ASP A 26 12.67 -6.93 5.51
C ASP A 26 13.53 -7.74 6.48
N GLN A 27 14.86 -7.63 6.38
CA GLN A 27 15.81 -8.27 7.31
C GLN A 27 15.85 -7.55 8.66
N LEU A 28 15.75 -6.21 8.69
CA LEU A 28 15.64 -5.43 9.92
C LEU A 28 14.31 -5.67 10.63
N ALA A 29 13.21 -5.88 9.90
CA ALA A 29 11.93 -6.29 10.47
C ALA A 29 11.99 -7.66 11.15
N LEU A 30 12.76 -8.58 10.58
CA LEU A 30 13.01 -9.89 11.19
C LEU A 30 13.93 -9.78 12.44
N GLN A 31 14.86 -8.83 12.45
CA GLN A 31 15.75 -8.59 13.60
C GLN A 31 15.07 -7.74 14.69
N ALA A 32 14.19 -6.79 14.33
CA ALA A 32 13.37 -6.02 15.26
C ALA A 32 12.36 -6.87 16.05
N SER A 33 12.09 -8.09 15.60
CA SER A 33 11.36 -9.10 16.38
C SER A 33 12.16 -9.63 17.58
N GLY A 34 13.13 -8.92 18.11
CA GLY A 34 13.78 -9.14 19.40
C GLY A 34 12.82 -9.29 20.60
N SER A 35 11.51 -9.09 20.40
CA SER A 35 10.45 -9.52 21.29
C SER A 35 9.94 -10.92 20.90
N LYS A 36 10.65 -11.97 21.30
CA LYS A 36 10.13 -13.33 21.46
C LYS A 36 9.21 -13.82 20.31
N GLY A 37 9.73 -13.97 19.08
CA GLY A 37 9.10 -14.82 18.06
C GLY A 37 7.69 -14.40 17.59
N LYS A 38 7.26 -13.15 17.79
CA LYS A 38 5.98 -12.65 17.25
C LYS A 38 6.11 -12.44 15.75
N ALA A 39 5.28 -13.14 14.99
CA ALA A 39 5.13 -12.87 13.56
C ALA A 39 4.68 -11.42 13.32
N LEU A 40 5.16 -10.83 12.23
CA LEU A 40 4.70 -9.50 11.81
C LEU A 40 3.19 -9.51 11.56
N PRO A 41 2.49 -8.39 11.84
CA PRO A 41 1.05 -8.27 11.56
C PRO A 41 0.75 -8.58 10.11
N GLN A 42 -0.12 -9.56 9.87
CA GLN A 42 -0.50 -10.03 8.54
C GLN A 42 -1.85 -10.73 8.58
N ASN A 43 -2.58 -10.65 7.47
CA ASN A 43 -3.80 -11.43 7.26
C ASN A 43 -3.85 -11.90 5.80
N ILE A 44 -3.29 -13.08 5.55
CA ILE A 44 -3.13 -13.66 4.20
C ILE A 44 -4.50 -13.90 3.54
N GLU A 45 -5.52 -14.28 4.31
CA GLU A 45 -6.87 -14.51 3.77
C GLU A 45 -7.53 -13.19 3.34
N ALA A 46 -7.32 -12.10 4.09
CA ALA A 46 -7.76 -10.77 3.67
C ALA A 46 -7.06 -10.32 2.38
N GLU A 47 -5.74 -10.55 2.26
CA GLU A 47 -5.00 -10.24 1.03
C GLU A 47 -5.51 -11.03 -0.18
N LYS A 48 -5.74 -12.34 -0.03
CA LYS A 48 -6.33 -13.19 -1.08
C LYS A 48 -7.70 -12.69 -1.50
N THR A 49 -8.54 -12.33 -0.52
CA THR A 49 -9.89 -11.81 -0.75
C THR A 49 -9.86 -10.51 -1.57
N VAL A 50 -8.97 -9.58 -1.25
CA VAL A 50 -8.81 -8.33 -1.99
C VAL A 50 -8.33 -8.60 -3.42
N LEU A 51 -7.30 -9.44 -3.59
CA LEU A 51 -6.79 -9.79 -4.92
C LEU A 51 -7.82 -10.52 -5.78
N SER A 52 -8.60 -11.44 -5.16
CA SER A 52 -9.70 -12.13 -5.82
C SER A 52 -10.74 -11.13 -6.35
N ALA A 53 -11.15 -10.17 -5.52
CA ALA A 53 -12.11 -9.15 -5.93
C ALA A 53 -11.58 -8.27 -7.08
N CYS A 54 -10.29 -7.93 -7.05
CA CYS A 54 -9.61 -7.19 -8.12
C CYS A 54 -9.57 -7.98 -9.44
N LEU A 55 -9.34 -9.30 -9.38
CA LEU A 55 -9.34 -10.17 -10.56
C LEU A 55 -10.73 -10.33 -11.20
N LEU A 56 -11.78 -10.21 -10.39
CA LEU A 56 -13.16 -10.36 -10.83
C LEU A 56 -13.79 -9.08 -11.38
N SER A 57 -13.26 -7.90 -10.99
CA SER A 57 -13.80 -6.60 -11.39
C SER A 57 -12.73 -5.52 -11.43
N THR A 58 -12.52 -4.95 -12.62
CA THR A 58 -11.61 -3.80 -12.80
C THR A 58 -12.07 -2.59 -11.98
N GLY A 59 -13.37 -2.36 -11.84
CA GLY A 59 -13.88 -1.25 -11.00
C GLY A 59 -13.52 -1.42 -9.51
N VAL A 60 -13.53 -2.65 -9.01
CA VAL A 60 -13.04 -2.95 -7.65
C VAL A 60 -11.53 -2.69 -7.55
N PHE A 61 -10.75 -3.08 -8.58
CA PHE A 61 -9.31 -2.78 -8.59
C PHE A 61 -9.05 -1.27 -8.51
N GLU A 62 -9.78 -0.46 -9.28
CA GLU A 62 -9.64 1.00 -9.24
C GLU A 62 -9.88 1.55 -7.84
N GLU A 63 -10.95 1.14 -7.15
CA GLU A 63 -11.24 1.57 -5.79
C GLU A 63 -10.18 1.07 -4.78
N VAL A 64 -9.72 -0.19 -4.90
CA VAL A 64 -8.65 -0.75 -4.05
C VAL A 64 -7.34 0.00 -4.26
N SER A 65 -7.00 0.35 -5.50
CA SER A 65 -5.76 1.06 -5.85
C SER A 65 -5.66 2.47 -5.26
N LEU A 66 -6.80 3.07 -4.90
CA LEU A 66 -6.85 4.33 -4.15
C LEU A 66 -6.49 4.15 -2.67
N LYS A 67 -6.75 2.97 -2.10
CA LYS A 67 -6.56 2.66 -0.68
C LYS A 67 -5.26 1.93 -0.38
N LEU A 68 -4.86 1.01 -1.24
CA LEU A 68 -3.74 0.10 -1.04
C LEU A 68 -2.66 0.28 -2.11
N ARG A 69 -1.43 0.05 -1.68
CA ARG A 69 -0.24 0.00 -2.54
C ARG A 69 0.33 -1.42 -2.54
N PRO A 70 1.17 -1.80 -3.53
CA PRO A 70 1.81 -3.12 -3.55
C PRO A 70 2.57 -3.45 -2.26
N GLU A 71 3.20 -2.44 -1.64
CA GLU A 71 3.99 -2.58 -0.42
C GLU A 71 3.13 -2.93 0.81
N ASP A 72 1.81 -2.70 0.74
CA ASP A 72 0.88 -3.00 1.83
C ASP A 72 0.57 -4.48 1.95
N PHE A 73 0.83 -5.26 0.92
CA PHE A 73 0.70 -6.71 0.98
C PHE A 73 1.91 -7.35 1.66
N TYR A 74 1.66 -8.30 2.54
CA TYR A 74 2.71 -9.00 3.27
C TYR A 74 3.43 -10.03 2.39
N ARG A 75 2.67 -10.86 1.61
CA ARG A 75 3.26 -11.87 0.75
C ARG A 75 3.91 -11.23 -0.49
N PRO A 76 5.18 -11.56 -0.79
CA PRO A 76 5.84 -11.07 -2.01
C PRO A 76 5.06 -11.41 -3.29
N ALA A 77 4.48 -12.60 -3.37
CA ALA A 77 3.63 -13.00 -4.49
C ALA A 77 2.42 -12.06 -4.68
N HIS A 78 1.77 -11.65 -3.60
CA HIS A 78 0.63 -10.74 -3.65
C HIS A 78 1.05 -9.33 -4.09
N ARG A 79 2.21 -8.86 -3.64
CA ARG A 79 2.81 -7.58 -4.09
C ARG A 79 3.01 -7.57 -5.60
N ILE A 80 3.63 -8.63 -6.13
CA ILE A 80 3.91 -8.78 -7.56
C ILE A 80 2.60 -8.82 -8.37
N ILE A 81 1.61 -9.58 -7.93
CA ILE A 81 0.30 -9.67 -8.58
C ILE A 81 -0.36 -8.30 -8.61
N PHE A 82 -0.44 -7.60 -7.48
CA PHE A 82 -1.08 -6.28 -7.39
C PHE A 82 -0.33 -5.22 -8.20
N GLU A 83 1.00 -5.24 -8.20
CA GLU A 83 1.84 -4.35 -9.03
C GLU A 83 1.59 -4.58 -10.52
N THR A 84 1.49 -5.86 -10.94
CA THR A 84 1.17 -6.21 -12.33
C THR A 84 -0.21 -5.70 -12.73
N MET A 85 -1.23 -5.86 -11.88
CA MET A 85 -2.57 -5.31 -12.13
C MET A 85 -2.53 -3.78 -12.25
N ARG A 86 -1.76 -3.09 -11.42
CA ARG A 86 -1.59 -1.63 -11.48
C ARG A 86 -0.95 -1.18 -12.79
N ASP A 87 0.09 -1.89 -13.25
CA ASP A 87 0.75 -1.62 -14.52
C ASP A 87 -0.18 -1.89 -15.72
N MET A 88 -1.03 -2.91 -15.63
CA MET A 88 -2.05 -3.23 -16.64
C MET A 88 -3.13 -2.13 -16.69
N ASN A 89 -3.64 -1.71 -15.54
CA ASN A 89 -4.64 -0.64 -15.46
C ASN A 89 -4.11 0.68 -16.05
N ALA A 90 -2.86 1.04 -15.74
CA ALA A 90 -2.21 2.23 -16.30
C ALA A 90 -2.08 2.19 -17.83
N ARG A 91 -2.10 0.99 -18.44
CA ARG A 91 -2.07 0.77 -19.89
C ARG A 91 -3.46 0.49 -20.48
N SER A 92 -4.51 0.60 -19.68
CA SER A 92 -5.89 0.27 -20.07
C SER A 92 -6.04 -1.17 -20.57
N ILE A 93 -5.26 -2.11 -20.02
CA ILE A 93 -5.36 -3.55 -20.30
C ILE A 93 -6.37 -4.14 -19.31
N PRO A 94 -7.36 -4.92 -19.76
CA PRO A 94 -8.33 -5.55 -18.87
C PRO A 94 -7.66 -6.43 -17.81
N ILE A 95 -8.14 -6.33 -16.57
CA ILE A 95 -7.64 -7.14 -15.45
C ILE A 95 -8.54 -8.36 -15.33
N ASP A 96 -7.99 -9.51 -15.70
CA ASP A 96 -8.58 -10.85 -15.54
C ASP A 96 -7.46 -11.87 -15.33
N VAL A 97 -7.82 -13.08 -14.92
CA VAL A 97 -6.84 -14.14 -14.60
C VAL A 97 -5.92 -14.46 -15.78
N ILE A 98 -6.44 -14.47 -17.00
CA ILE A 98 -5.68 -14.85 -18.20
C ILE A 98 -4.70 -13.73 -18.54
N SER A 99 -5.19 -12.50 -18.59
CA SER A 99 -4.38 -11.32 -18.93
C SER A 99 -3.28 -11.06 -17.89
N VAL A 100 -3.57 -11.25 -16.59
CA VAL A 100 -2.58 -11.14 -15.50
C VAL A 100 -1.54 -12.26 -15.62
N ALA A 101 -1.95 -13.51 -15.90
CA ALA A 101 -1.01 -14.62 -16.10
C ALA A 101 -0.09 -14.38 -17.29
N ASP A 102 -0.60 -13.86 -18.41
CA ASP A 102 0.21 -13.54 -19.59
C ASP A 102 1.21 -12.40 -19.29
N SER A 103 0.75 -11.35 -18.61
CA SER A 103 1.61 -10.24 -18.19
C SER A 103 2.74 -10.68 -17.25
N LEU A 104 2.42 -11.53 -16.26
CA LEU A 104 3.40 -12.12 -15.35
C LEU A 104 4.39 -13.05 -16.07
N LYS A 105 3.91 -13.82 -17.06
CA LYS A 105 4.75 -14.67 -17.89
C LYS A 105 5.71 -13.85 -18.75
N ALA A 106 5.23 -12.78 -19.37
CA ALA A 106 6.05 -11.85 -20.14
C ALA A 106 7.16 -11.19 -19.27
N ALA A 107 6.86 -10.92 -17.98
CA ALA A 107 7.80 -10.41 -17.01
C ALA A 107 8.70 -11.50 -16.37
N SER A 108 8.54 -12.77 -16.73
CA SER A 108 9.22 -13.92 -16.10
C SER A 108 8.98 -14.05 -14.58
N GLN A 109 7.82 -13.58 -14.10
CA GLN A 109 7.44 -13.56 -12.69
C GLN A 109 6.34 -14.56 -12.33
N LEU A 110 5.76 -15.26 -13.32
CA LEU A 110 4.64 -16.17 -13.11
C LEU A 110 4.96 -17.29 -12.10
N GLU A 111 6.14 -17.89 -12.17
CA GLU A 111 6.56 -18.94 -11.22
C GLU A 111 6.78 -18.39 -9.80
N ALA A 112 7.27 -17.16 -9.68
CA ALA A 112 7.50 -16.52 -8.39
C ALA A 112 6.20 -16.24 -7.61
N VAL A 113 5.07 -16.11 -8.31
CA VAL A 113 3.76 -15.92 -7.68
C VAL A 113 3.02 -17.23 -7.39
N GLY A 114 3.57 -18.39 -7.80
CA GLY A 114 2.96 -19.70 -7.62
C GLY A 114 2.30 -20.26 -8.89
N GLY A 115 2.60 -19.68 -10.03
CA GLY A 115 2.13 -20.14 -11.34
C GLY A 115 0.67 -19.83 -11.61
N GLN A 116 0.20 -20.28 -12.78
CA GLN A 116 -1.19 -20.13 -13.18
C GLN A 116 -2.20 -20.82 -12.21
N PRO A 117 -1.90 -21.99 -11.61
CA PRO A 117 -2.80 -22.61 -10.65
C PRO A 117 -3.13 -21.70 -9.46
N TYR A 118 -2.16 -20.92 -8.97
CA TYR A 118 -2.38 -20.00 -7.86
C TYR A 118 -3.31 -18.83 -8.24
N LEU A 119 -3.18 -18.30 -9.45
CA LEU A 119 -4.06 -17.24 -9.93
C LEU A 119 -5.51 -17.75 -10.11
N LEU A 120 -5.67 -19.00 -10.56
CA LEU A 120 -6.98 -19.65 -10.63
C LEU A 120 -7.57 -19.90 -9.24
N ASP A 121 -6.77 -20.33 -8.27
CA ASP A 121 -7.20 -20.50 -6.88
C ASP A 121 -7.66 -19.16 -6.28
N LEU A 122 -6.93 -18.07 -6.52
CA LEU A 122 -7.35 -16.73 -6.13
C LEU A 122 -8.71 -16.35 -6.75
N SER A 123 -8.92 -16.61 -8.04
CA SER A 123 -10.16 -16.24 -8.72
C SER A 123 -11.37 -17.06 -8.26
N ASN A 124 -11.15 -18.28 -7.80
CA ASN A 124 -12.22 -19.16 -7.29
C ASN A 124 -12.65 -18.83 -5.86
N ASN A 125 -11.91 -17.96 -5.18
CA ASN A 125 -12.21 -17.55 -3.81
C ASN A 125 -13.32 -16.48 -3.78
N THR A 126 -14.52 -16.85 -4.18
CA THR A 126 -15.68 -15.99 -4.48
C THR A 126 -16.35 -15.33 -3.27
N PHE A 127 -15.81 -15.44 -2.06
CA PHE A 127 -16.45 -14.91 -0.85
C PHE A 127 -16.56 -13.38 -0.76
N SER A 128 -16.19 -12.61 -1.80
CA SER A 128 -15.69 -11.28 -1.50
C SER A 128 -16.15 -10.09 -2.31
N LEU A 129 -17.04 -10.23 -3.29
CA LEU A 129 -17.49 -9.03 -4.03
C LEU A 129 -18.26 -8.02 -3.16
N THR A 130 -18.78 -8.44 -2.00
CA THR A 130 -19.51 -7.57 -1.08
C THR A 130 -18.72 -7.11 0.13
N SER A 131 -17.59 -7.76 0.45
CA SER A 131 -16.82 -7.50 1.68
C SER A 131 -15.37 -7.07 1.44
N TRP A 132 -14.98 -6.84 0.20
CA TRP A 132 -13.60 -6.48 -0.13
C TRP A 132 -13.13 -5.18 0.56
N GLN A 133 -14.02 -4.19 0.78
CA GLN A 133 -13.68 -2.95 1.49
C GLN A 133 -13.16 -3.24 2.89
N HIS A 134 -13.89 -4.06 3.65
CA HIS A 134 -13.47 -4.46 4.99
C HIS A 134 -12.13 -5.20 4.99
N HIS A 135 -11.91 -6.08 4.01
CA HIS A 135 -10.63 -6.79 3.89
C HIS A 135 -9.49 -5.87 3.46
N ALA A 136 -9.74 -4.90 2.59
CA ALA A 136 -8.76 -3.87 2.24
C ALA A 136 -8.37 -3.03 3.46
N ASP A 137 -9.32 -2.68 4.32
CA ASP A 137 -9.05 -1.97 5.57
C ASP A 137 -8.21 -2.81 6.55
N ILE A 138 -8.44 -4.14 6.59
CA ILE A 138 -7.59 -5.07 7.38
C ILE A 138 -6.16 -5.08 6.84
N VAL A 139 -5.97 -5.22 5.52
CA VAL A 139 -4.64 -5.22 4.89
C VAL A 139 -3.92 -3.90 5.17
N GLY A 140 -4.58 -2.76 4.96
CA GLY A 140 -4.00 -1.43 5.21
C GLY A 140 -3.62 -1.22 6.69
N ARG A 141 -4.48 -1.63 7.62
CA ARG A 141 -4.19 -1.58 9.06
C ARG A 141 -2.97 -2.40 9.44
N ASP A 142 -2.85 -3.62 8.92
CA ASP A 142 -1.73 -4.50 9.22
C ASP A 142 -0.44 -4.02 8.52
N ALA A 143 -0.54 -3.43 7.33
CA ALA A 143 0.56 -2.75 6.66
C ALA A 143 1.10 -1.58 7.49
N MET A 144 0.23 -0.73 8.02
CA MET A 144 0.62 0.39 8.89
C MET A 144 1.33 -0.09 10.16
N ARG A 145 0.83 -1.16 10.79
CA ARG A 145 1.50 -1.76 11.95
C ARG A 145 2.90 -2.25 11.61
N ARG A 146 3.09 -2.87 10.43
CA ARG A 146 4.43 -3.27 9.96
C ARG A 146 5.34 -2.06 9.76
N GLN A 147 4.84 -0.98 9.16
CA GLN A 147 5.62 0.24 8.97
C GLN A 147 6.05 0.87 10.28
N LEU A 148 5.17 0.89 11.29
CA LEU A 148 5.51 1.36 12.64
C LEU A 148 6.58 0.50 13.31
N LEU A 149 6.50 -0.83 13.15
CA LEU A 149 7.52 -1.74 13.67
C LEU A 149 8.88 -1.52 13.00
N LEU A 150 8.89 -1.32 11.67
CA LEU A 150 10.11 -1.01 10.91
C LEU A 150 10.71 0.32 11.32
N ALA A 151 9.89 1.36 11.46
CA ALA A 151 10.32 2.67 11.93
C ALA A 151 10.93 2.61 13.34
N SER A 152 10.29 1.85 14.25
CA SER A 152 10.79 1.65 15.62
C SER A 152 12.14 0.93 15.63
N ALA A 153 12.32 -0.08 14.77
CA ALA A 153 13.59 -0.79 14.64
C ALA A 153 14.70 0.13 14.11
N ASN A 154 14.38 0.93 13.10
CA ASN A 154 15.31 1.89 12.54
C ASN A 154 15.72 2.94 13.57
N ILE A 155 14.78 3.51 14.30
CA ILE A 155 15.05 4.47 15.37
C ILE A 155 15.91 3.82 16.47
N SER A 156 15.62 2.58 16.83
CA SER A 156 16.42 1.84 17.81
C SER A 156 17.86 1.65 17.33
N SER A 157 18.05 1.23 16.07
CA SER A 157 19.40 1.07 15.49
C SER A 157 20.16 2.41 15.44
N LEU A 158 19.48 3.49 15.02
CA LEU A 158 20.08 4.82 15.03
C LEU A 158 20.57 5.24 16.43
N ALA A 159 19.79 4.92 17.47
CA ALA A 159 20.16 5.27 18.85
C ALA A 159 21.34 4.48 19.38
N TYR A 160 21.54 3.22 18.92
CA TYR A 160 22.66 2.37 19.36
C TYR A 160 23.94 2.59 18.57
N ASP A 161 23.83 2.79 17.25
CA ASP A 161 24.96 2.65 16.34
C ASP A 161 25.50 4.00 15.84
N SER A 162 24.74 5.09 15.96
CA SER A 162 25.13 6.37 15.40
C SER A 162 26.02 7.19 16.32
N PRO A 163 27.16 7.71 15.84
CA PRO A 163 28.01 8.64 16.55
C PRO A 163 27.50 10.10 16.51
N ALA A 164 26.32 10.35 15.93
CA ALA A 164 25.75 11.68 15.72
C ALA A 164 25.32 12.35 17.04
N ASP A 165 25.26 13.71 17.05
CA ASP A 165 24.76 14.46 18.18
C ASP A 165 23.31 14.08 18.53
N PRO A 166 22.95 13.98 19.84
CA PRO A 166 21.58 13.62 20.25
C PRO A 166 20.46 14.44 19.60
N LYS A 167 20.70 15.72 19.30
CA LYS A 167 19.71 16.57 18.61
C LYS A 167 19.46 16.13 17.17
N GLU A 168 20.52 15.73 16.48
CA GLU A 168 20.41 15.22 15.11
C GLU A 168 19.69 13.88 15.09
N LEU A 169 19.95 13.00 16.05
CA LEU A 169 19.24 11.71 16.20
C LEU A 169 17.75 11.91 16.42
N ILE A 170 17.34 12.88 17.24
CA ILE A 170 15.94 13.21 17.45
C ILE A 170 15.30 13.66 16.14
N SER A 171 15.93 14.56 15.39
CA SER A 171 15.40 15.02 14.10
C SER A 171 15.25 13.87 13.08
N GLN A 172 16.20 12.93 13.03
CA GLN A 172 16.11 11.76 12.17
C GLN A 172 14.99 10.81 12.60
N ALA A 173 14.79 10.62 13.92
CA ALA A 173 13.69 9.83 14.45
C ALA A 173 12.32 10.44 14.12
N GLU A 174 12.19 11.76 14.29
CA GLU A 174 10.97 12.50 13.92
C GLU A 174 10.68 12.38 12.43
N ALA A 175 11.68 12.56 11.56
CA ALA A 175 11.52 12.39 10.11
C ALA A 175 11.07 10.96 9.74
N THR A 176 11.62 9.95 10.41
CA THR A 176 11.25 8.54 10.22
C THR A 176 9.78 8.30 10.60
N LEU A 177 9.32 8.82 11.74
CA LEU A 177 7.92 8.71 12.18
C LEU A 177 6.98 9.51 11.28
N PHE A 178 7.40 10.71 10.86
CA PHE A 178 6.60 11.53 9.95
C PHE A 178 6.36 10.84 8.62
N GLY A 179 7.36 10.14 8.06
CA GLY A 179 7.21 9.34 6.85
C GLY A 179 6.17 8.22 6.97
N VAL A 180 5.96 7.66 8.16
CA VAL A 180 4.89 6.67 8.41
C VAL A 180 3.53 7.34 8.44
N THR A 181 3.40 8.49 9.12
CA THR A 181 2.14 9.24 9.24
C THR A 181 1.70 9.84 7.91
N GLU A 182 2.61 10.36 7.10
CA GLU A 182 2.29 10.90 5.77
C GLU A 182 1.70 9.83 4.86
N LYS A 183 2.27 8.63 4.86
CA LYS A 183 1.71 7.49 4.12
C LYS A 183 0.31 7.10 4.60
N ALA A 184 0.06 7.19 5.90
CA ALA A 184 -1.24 6.93 6.50
C ALA A 184 -2.31 7.94 6.06
N VAL A 185 -1.95 9.22 5.99
CA VAL A 185 -2.88 10.30 5.59
C VAL A 185 -3.17 10.23 4.09
N ASN A 186 -2.16 9.94 3.26
CA ASN A 186 -2.34 9.84 1.81
C ASN A 186 -3.19 8.63 1.36
N SER A 187 -3.39 7.62 2.22
CA SER A 187 -4.33 6.53 1.97
C SER A 187 -5.78 6.87 2.30
N SER A 188 -6.03 8.03 2.92
CA SER A 188 -7.34 8.50 3.33
C SER A 188 -7.92 9.50 2.30
N PHE A 189 -8.00 9.10 1.04
CA PHE A 189 -8.85 9.84 0.11
C PHE A 189 -10.30 9.66 0.54
N LYS A 190 -10.90 10.72 1.14
CA LYS A 190 -12.33 10.77 1.36
C LYS A 190 -13.02 11.02 0.02
N ASP A 191 -14.06 10.25 -0.27
CA ASP A 191 -14.91 10.53 -1.41
C ASP A 191 -15.42 11.98 -1.33
N ILE A 192 -15.36 12.68 -2.46
CA ILE A 192 -15.79 14.09 -2.56
C ILE A 192 -17.21 14.30 -2.03
N LYS A 193 -18.07 13.31 -2.19
CA LYS A 193 -19.45 13.32 -1.68
C LYS A 193 -19.47 13.38 -0.15
N THR A 194 -18.60 12.59 0.51
CA THR A 194 -18.44 12.60 1.98
C THR A 194 -17.89 13.93 2.46
N LEU A 195 -16.89 14.51 1.74
CA LEU A 195 -16.35 15.83 2.05
C LEU A 195 -17.39 16.95 1.92
N ILE A 196 -18.25 16.88 0.90
CA ILE A 196 -19.33 17.85 0.72
C ILE A 196 -20.36 17.75 1.85
N ILE A 197 -20.71 16.53 2.28
CA ILE A 197 -21.64 16.32 3.40
C ILE A 197 -21.02 16.87 4.69
N GLU A 198 -19.78 16.49 5.01
CA GLU A 198 -19.06 17.00 6.20
C GLU A 198 -18.93 18.54 6.18
N ALA A 199 -18.64 19.13 5.02
CA ALA A 199 -18.55 20.59 4.88
C ALA A 199 -19.91 21.27 5.08
N ASN A 200 -20.99 20.71 4.54
CA ASN A 200 -22.33 21.22 4.76
C ASN A 200 -22.77 21.13 6.21
N ASP A 201 -22.44 20.03 6.89
CA ASP A 201 -22.74 19.85 8.31
C ASP A 201 -21.97 20.88 9.16
N GLN A 202 -20.69 21.13 8.84
CA GLN A 202 -19.88 22.16 9.51
C GLN A 202 -20.46 23.57 9.29
N ILE A 203 -20.87 23.89 8.06
CA ILE A 203 -21.50 25.18 7.74
C ILE A 203 -22.83 25.33 8.50
N ALA A 204 -23.64 24.29 8.55
CA ALA A 204 -24.91 24.29 9.30
C ALA A 204 -24.68 24.47 10.81
N GLU A 205 -23.64 23.80 11.37
CA GLU A 205 -23.26 24.01 12.76
C GLU A 205 -22.76 25.43 13.04
N MET A 206 -21.95 26.01 12.14
CA MET A 206 -21.48 27.39 12.25
C MET A 206 -22.63 28.37 12.17
N ALA A 207 -23.60 28.16 11.26
CA ALA A 207 -24.79 28.98 11.14
C ALA A 207 -25.68 28.92 12.40
N ASN A 208 -25.77 27.78 13.03
CA ASN A 208 -26.60 27.60 14.25
C ASN A 208 -25.92 28.11 15.54
N ARG A 209 -24.57 28.23 15.56
CA ARG A 209 -23.84 28.66 16.77
C ARG A 209 -23.78 30.18 16.93
N GLY A 210 -24.24 31.00 15.92
CA GLY A 210 -24.09 32.46 15.98
C GLY A 210 -22.62 32.87 16.21
N GLU A 211 -22.21 34.04 15.76
CA GLU A 211 -20.88 34.63 15.82
C GLU A 211 -19.82 33.89 16.69
N VAL A 212 -19.19 32.85 16.16
CA VAL A 212 -17.98 32.28 16.74
C VAL A 212 -16.82 33.05 16.14
N LEU A 213 -16.15 33.86 16.96
CA LEU A 213 -14.89 34.53 16.63
C LEU A 213 -13.90 33.46 16.10
N GLN A 214 -13.67 33.44 14.79
CA GLN A 214 -12.61 32.62 14.19
C GLN A 214 -11.27 33.32 14.44
N GLY A 215 -10.53 32.84 15.42
CA GLY A 215 -9.19 33.29 15.71
C GLY A 215 -8.82 33.09 17.19
N VAL A 216 -7.53 33.17 17.48
CA VAL A 216 -7.04 33.21 18.84
C VAL A 216 -7.28 34.62 19.38
N PRO A 217 -8.05 34.81 20.47
CA PRO A 217 -8.26 36.14 21.03
C PRO A 217 -6.91 36.69 21.49
N THR A 218 -6.46 37.76 20.86
CA THR A 218 -5.17 38.41 21.16
C THR A 218 -5.18 39.20 22.48
N GLY A 219 -6.35 39.38 23.10
CA GLY A 219 -6.48 40.13 24.33
C GLY A 219 -6.36 41.65 24.18
N PHE A 220 -6.15 42.17 22.98
CA PHE A 220 -6.16 43.62 22.74
C PHE A 220 -7.61 44.07 22.43
N LYS A 221 -8.06 45.11 23.15
CA LYS A 221 -9.30 45.81 22.87
C LYS A 221 -9.06 46.91 21.84
#